data_03ac60c2e335678c23993c0f1592da12
#
_entry.id   03ac60c2e335678c23993c0f1592da12
#
_cell.length_a   1.000
_cell.length_b   1.000
_cell.length_c   1.000
_cell.angle_alpha   90.00
_cell.angle_beta   90.00
_cell.angle_gamma   90.00
#
_symmetry.space_group_name_H-M   'P 1'
#
loop_
_entity.id
_entity.type
_entity.pdbx_description
1 polymer ?
#
loop_
_entity_poly.entity_id
_entity_poly.type
_entity_poly.pdbx_seq_one_letter_code
_entity_poly.pdbx_strand_id
1 'polypeptide(L)'
;MGTREEILNTLRALKPELAIRYKVKEVGLFGSFVREDQAEGSDVDILVEFDSPIGFFKFLELEEFLGERLGRKVDLVSKKGLKPRIGRRILQEVVTV
;
A
#
# COMPACT_ATOMS: atom_id res chain seq x y z
N MET A 1 9.08 -5.15 -12.00
CA MET A 1 8.58 -5.66 -10.71
C MET A 1 7.18 -6.22 -10.91
N GLY A 2 7.03 -7.50 -10.81
CA GLY A 2 5.77 -8.14 -11.15
C GLY A 2 5.28 -9.17 -10.16
N THR A 3 6.08 -9.55 -9.18
CA THR A 3 5.69 -10.60 -8.23
C THR A 3 5.35 -10.02 -6.87
N ARG A 4 4.55 -10.78 -6.12
CA ARG A 4 4.21 -10.42 -4.74
C ARG A 4 5.47 -10.22 -3.89
N GLU A 5 6.41 -11.14 -3.99
CA GLU A 5 7.64 -11.07 -3.20
C GLU A 5 8.49 -9.84 -3.52
N GLU A 6 8.60 -9.49 -4.79
CA GLU A 6 9.34 -8.30 -5.19
C GLU A 6 8.70 -7.03 -4.63
N ILE A 7 7.37 -6.95 -4.70
CA ILE A 7 6.63 -5.81 -4.16
C ILE A 7 6.81 -5.72 -2.64
N LEU A 8 6.66 -6.84 -1.93
CA LEU A 8 6.81 -6.88 -0.48
C LEU A 8 8.23 -6.50 -0.06
N ASN A 9 9.24 -6.97 -0.78
CA ASN A 9 10.63 -6.63 -0.48
C ASN A 9 10.88 -5.13 -0.68
N THR A 10 10.33 -4.54 -1.73
CA THR A 10 10.46 -3.10 -1.97
C THR A 10 9.77 -2.30 -0.88
N LEU A 11 8.55 -2.68 -0.50
CA LEU A 11 7.84 -2.02 0.58
C LEU A 11 8.60 -2.10 1.90
N ARG A 12 9.17 -3.27 2.19
CA ARG A 12 9.96 -3.47 3.40
C ARG A 12 11.17 -2.54 3.44
N ALA A 13 11.85 -2.40 2.31
CA ALA A 13 13.00 -1.52 2.19
C ALA A 13 12.61 -0.04 2.33
N LEU A 14 11.41 0.34 1.94
CA LEU A 14 10.93 1.72 1.99
C LEU A 14 10.37 2.11 3.36
N LYS A 15 10.11 1.17 4.25
CA LYS A 15 9.46 1.47 5.55
C LYS A 15 10.10 2.63 6.32
N PRO A 16 11.42 2.69 6.48
CA PRO A 16 12.03 3.80 7.22
C PRO A 16 11.73 5.16 6.58
N GLU A 17 11.83 5.26 5.28
CA GLU A 17 11.54 6.50 4.55
C GLU A 17 10.04 6.86 4.66
N LEU A 18 9.17 5.88 4.54
CA LEU A 18 7.74 6.09 4.68
C LEU A 18 7.37 6.62 6.06
N ALA A 19 8.01 6.08 7.09
CA ALA A 19 7.80 6.53 8.47
C ALA A 19 8.22 7.99 8.65
N ILE A 20 9.38 8.35 8.14
CA ILE A 20 9.94 9.69 8.32
C ILE A 20 9.23 10.74 7.47
N ARG A 21 9.01 10.45 6.18
CA ARG A 21 8.46 11.43 5.25
C ARG A 21 6.95 11.54 5.30
N TYR A 22 6.27 10.43 5.57
CA TYR A 22 4.81 10.37 5.45
C TYR A 22 4.11 9.91 6.71
N LYS A 23 4.85 9.72 7.80
CA LYS A 23 4.30 9.30 9.10
C LYS A 23 3.57 7.95 9.01
N VAL A 24 4.04 7.06 8.15
CA VAL A 24 3.45 5.74 7.98
C VAL A 24 3.86 4.86 9.16
N LYS A 25 2.87 4.31 9.84
CA LYS A 25 3.06 3.38 10.95
C LYS A 25 3.15 1.95 10.43
N GLU A 26 2.22 1.57 9.56
CA GLU A 26 2.21 0.25 8.94
C GLU A 26 1.86 0.36 7.47
N VAL A 27 2.41 -0.56 6.67
CA VAL A 27 2.14 -0.66 5.24
C VAL A 27 2.00 -2.13 4.87
N GLY A 28 1.04 -2.44 4.01
CA GLY A 28 0.81 -3.79 3.57
C GLY A 28 0.27 -3.86 2.16
N LEU A 29 0.36 -5.04 1.58
CA LEU A 29 -0.13 -5.34 0.24
C LEU A 29 -1.42 -6.15 0.35
N PHE A 30 -2.42 -5.79 -0.44
CA PHE A 30 -3.64 -6.59 -0.54
C PHE A 30 -4.09 -6.66 -1.98
N GLY A 31 -5.24 -7.30 -2.23
CA GLY A 31 -5.80 -7.35 -3.57
C GLY A 31 -5.18 -8.41 -4.46
N SER A 32 -5.24 -8.18 -5.77
CA SER A 32 -4.90 -9.20 -6.76
C SER A 32 -3.45 -9.68 -6.67
N PHE A 33 -2.51 -8.80 -6.31
CA PHE A 33 -1.10 -9.20 -6.20
C PHE A 33 -0.85 -10.12 -5.00
N VAL A 34 -1.64 -10.03 -3.94
CA VAL A 34 -1.55 -10.97 -2.82
C VAL A 34 -2.13 -12.32 -3.24
N ARG A 35 -3.28 -12.30 -3.90
CA ARG A 35 -3.93 -13.54 -4.37
C ARG A 35 -3.22 -14.16 -5.56
N GLU A 36 -2.30 -13.40 -6.19
CA GLU A 36 -1.56 -13.84 -7.39
C GLU A 36 -2.50 -14.09 -8.58
N ASP A 37 -3.61 -13.37 -8.65
CA ASP A 37 -4.54 -13.42 -9.76
C ASP A 37 -4.56 -12.13 -10.57
N GLN A 38 -3.48 -11.34 -10.49
CA GLN A 38 -3.37 -10.08 -11.20
C GLN A 38 -3.32 -10.30 -12.72
N ALA A 39 -4.05 -9.43 -13.43
CA ALA A 39 -3.98 -9.35 -14.87
C ALA A 39 -2.92 -8.32 -15.28
N GLU A 40 -2.56 -8.32 -16.56
CA GLU A 40 -1.71 -7.28 -17.10
C GLU A 40 -2.39 -5.93 -16.89
N GLY A 41 -1.66 -4.97 -16.34
CA GLY A 41 -2.19 -3.65 -16.05
C GLY A 41 -2.94 -3.53 -14.73
N SER A 42 -2.98 -4.58 -13.90
CA SER A 42 -3.58 -4.49 -12.57
C SER A 42 -2.85 -3.46 -11.72
N ASP A 43 -3.61 -2.68 -10.93
CA ASP A 43 -3.04 -1.77 -9.95
C ASP A 43 -2.52 -2.56 -8.75
N VAL A 44 -1.52 -1.99 -8.09
CA VAL A 44 -1.00 -2.55 -6.83
C VAL A 44 -1.78 -1.93 -5.69
N ASP A 45 -2.50 -2.74 -4.93
CA ASP A 45 -3.33 -2.27 -3.83
C ASP A 45 -2.53 -2.27 -2.53
N ILE A 46 -2.34 -1.07 -1.96
CA ILE A 46 -1.54 -0.89 -0.75
C ILE A 46 -2.38 -0.26 0.35
N LEU A 47 -2.31 -0.88 1.53
CA LEU A 47 -2.96 -0.38 2.74
C LEU A 47 -1.93 0.27 3.62
N VAL A 48 -2.22 1.50 4.09
CA VAL A 48 -1.35 2.19 5.03
C VAL A 48 -2.11 2.59 6.28
N GLU A 49 -1.38 2.59 7.40
CA GLU A 49 -1.83 3.19 8.65
C GLU A 49 -0.83 4.28 9.01
N PHE A 50 -1.33 5.45 9.42
CA PHE A 50 -0.50 6.60 9.78
C PHE A 50 -0.45 6.80 11.28
N ASP A 51 0.70 7.27 11.78
CA ASP A 51 0.83 7.67 13.19
C ASP A 51 0.00 8.90 13.49
N SER A 52 -0.14 9.79 12.51
CA SER A 52 -0.94 11.00 12.61
C SER A 52 -1.41 11.42 11.23
N PRO A 53 -2.48 12.24 11.13
CA PRO A 53 -3.00 12.65 9.83
C PRO A 53 -1.96 13.41 9.02
N ILE A 54 -1.90 13.16 7.71
CA ILE A 54 -0.93 13.82 6.81
C ILE A 54 -1.60 14.75 5.80
N GLY A 55 -2.93 14.78 5.75
CA GLY A 55 -3.66 15.59 4.81
C GLY A 55 -3.74 14.96 3.41
N PHE A 56 -4.64 15.52 2.61
CA PHE A 56 -4.98 14.94 1.32
C PHE A 56 -3.84 15.00 0.30
N PHE A 57 -3.19 16.16 0.16
CA PHE A 57 -2.13 16.33 -0.83
C PHE A 57 -0.92 15.47 -0.53
N LYS A 58 -0.58 15.32 0.75
CA LYS A 58 0.52 14.47 1.16
C LYS A 58 0.20 12.99 0.90
N PHE A 59 -1.06 12.61 1.07
CA PHE A 59 -1.54 11.27 0.76
C PHE A 59 -1.38 10.96 -0.73
N LEU A 60 -1.75 11.89 -1.61
CA LEU A 60 -1.58 11.73 -3.04
C LEU A 60 -0.11 11.65 -3.44
N GLU A 61 0.73 12.44 -2.78
CA GLU A 61 2.17 12.40 -3.01
C GLU A 61 2.75 11.02 -2.65
N LEU A 62 2.29 10.46 -1.53
CA LEU A 62 2.70 9.12 -1.10
C LEU A 62 2.29 8.06 -2.14
N GLU A 63 1.08 8.14 -2.65
CA GLU A 63 0.59 7.20 -3.65
C GLU A 63 1.45 7.26 -4.91
N GLU A 64 1.78 8.47 -5.38
CA GLU A 64 2.64 8.66 -6.54
C GLU A 64 4.06 8.16 -6.28
N PHE A 65 4.61 8.45 -5.11
CA PHE A 65 5.93 7.99 -4.70
C PHE A 65 6.02 6.46 -4.75
N LEU A 66 5.02 5.78 -4.17
CA LEU A 66 4.99 4.32 -4.18
C LEU A 66 4.88 3.78 -5.61
N GLY A 67 4.07 4.41 -6.44
CA GLY A 67 3.94 4.02 -7.85
C GLY A 67 5.26 4.10 -8.60
N GLU A 68 6.02 5.16 -8.37
CA GLU A 68 7.33 5.32 -9.00
C GLU A 68 8.31 4.25 -8.52
N ARG A 69 8.32 3.97 -7.23
CA ARG A 69 9.24 2.98 -6.67
C ARG A 69 8.89 1.56 -7.07
N LEU A 70 7.62 1.27 -7.24
CA LEU A 70 7.16 -0.07 -7.64
C LEU A 70 7.10 -0.24 -9.16
N GLY A 71 7.20 0.84 -9.92
CA GLY A 71 7.09 0.80 -11.38
C GLY A 71 5.71 0.40 -11.86
N ARG A 72 4.67 0.63 -11.06
CA ARG A 72 3.28 0.30 -11.37
C ARG A 72 2.36 1.33 -10.73
N LYS A 73 1.16 1.44 -11.30
CA LYS A 73 0.13 2.27 -10.68
C LYS A 73 -0.27 1.68 -9.34
N VAL A 74 -0.34 2.51 -8.33
CA VAL A 74 -0.69 2.11 -6.96
C VAL A 74 -2.06 2.68 -6.62
N ASP A 75 -2.89 1.85 -6.01
CA ASP A 75 -4.14 2.26 -5.39
C ASP A 75 -3.90 2.24 -3.87
N LEU A 76 -3.76 3.43 -3.30
CA LEU A 76 -3.42 3.58 -1.87
C LEU A 76 -4.68 3.77 -1.04
N VAL A 77 -4.81 2.96 -0.01
CA VAL A 77 -5.99 2.99 0.87
C VAL A 77 -5.51 3.20 2.30
N SER A 78 -6.15 4.14 3.00
CA SER A 78 -5.90 4.36 4.42
C SER A 78 -6.75 3.42 5.26
N LYS A 79 -6.12 2.75 6.20
CA LYS A 79 -6.82 1.84 7.12
C LYS A 79 -7.96 2.54 7.85
N LYS A 80 -7.74 3.79 8.26
CA LYS A 80 -8.73 4.57 8.99
C LYS A 80 -9.98 4.88 8.16
N GLY A 81 -9.85 4.93 6.83
CA GLY A 81 -10.96 5.23 5.94
C GLY A 81 -11.76 4.01 5.48
N LEU A 82 -11.41 2.82 5.95
CA LEU A 82 -12.09 1.61 5.51
C LEU A 82 -13.50 1.51 6.07
N LYS A 83 -14.44 1.19 5.19
CA LYS A 83 -15.81 0.86 5.61
C LYS A 83 -15.82 -0.53 6.21
N PRO A 84 -16.70 -0.83 7.20
CA PRO A 84 -16.65 -2.10 7.96
C PRO A 84 -16.61 -3.37 7.11
N ARG A 85 -17.45 -3.47 6.11
CA ARG A 85 -17.52 -4.68 5.25
C ARG A 85 -16.28 -4.88 4.41
N ILE A 86 -15.93 -3.85 3.66
CA ILE A 86 -14.77 -3.88 2.76
C ILE A 86 -13.50 -3.96 3.59
N GLY A 87 -13.46 -3.22 4.71
CA GLY A 87 -12.31 -3.21 5.61
C GLY A 87 -12.02 -4.57 6.20
N ARG A 88 -13.04 -5.31 6.62
CA ARG A 88 -12.85 -6.64 7.18
C ARG A 88 -12.22 -7.57 6.15
N ARG A 89 -12.70 -7.52 4.92
CA ARG A 89 -12.17 -8.34 3.83
C ARG A 89 -10.71 -8.01 3.53
N ILE A 90 -10.39 -6.72 3.45
CA ILE A 90 -9.03 -6.26 3.21
C ILE A 90 -8.10 -6.69 4.34
N LEU A 91 -8.53 -6.52 5.60
CA LEU A 91 -7.71 -6.87 6.76
C LEU A 91 -7.45 -8.36 6.87
N GLN A 92 -8.35 -9.21 6.36
CA GLN A 92 -8.13 -10.65 6.31
C GLN A 92 -7.11 -11.05 5.25
N GLU A 93 -6.99 -10.27 4.19
CA GLU A 93 -6.15 -10.57 3.04
C GLU A 93 -4.77 -9.92 3.11
N VAL A 94 -4.65 -8.76 3.76
CA VAL A 94 -3.45 -7.94 3.71
C VAL A 94 -2.22 -8.66 4.28
N VAL A 95 -1.10 -8.49 3.57
CA VAL A 95 0.21 -8.94 4.04
C VAL A 95 0.99 -7.70 4.44
N THR A 96 1.17 -7.52 5.74
CA THR A 96 1.89 -6.37 6.30
C THR A 96 3.39 -6.65 6.31
N VAL A 97 4.18 -5.67 5.95
CA VAL A 97 5.66 -5.79 6.01
C VAL A 97 6.25 -5.07 7.20
#